data_79442fd07a7fdae8754af744daec0356
#
_entry.id   79442fd07a7fdae8754af744daec0356
#
_cell.length_a   1.000
_cell.length_b   1.000
_cell.length_c   1.000
_cell.angle_alpha   90.00
_cell.angle_beta   90.00
_cell.angle_gamma   90.00
#
_symmetry.space_group_name_H-M   'P 1'
#
loop_
_entity.id
_entity.type
_entity.pdbx_description
1 polymer ?
#
loop_
_entity_poly.entity_id
_entity_poly.type
_entity_poly.pdbx_seq_one_letter_code
_entity_poly.pdbx_strand_id
1 'polypeptide(L)'
;MATATATIDLNAIRHNWQKLRSMSSKDTGAVVKANAYGLGLKQVAKTLYEEGAKIFFVATAEEGAELRSILGKIPEVFVFSGHMLGDTELIKNYNLIPLINSIEQLSRHSELLKEKKFGVQLDTGMNR
;
A
#
# COMPACT_ATOMS: atom_id res chain seq x y z
N MET A 1 6.52 -34.22 3.62
CA MET A 1 6.36 -33.70 5.00
C MET A 1 7.01 -32.33 5.04
N ALA A 2 6.32 -31.32 5.58
CA ALA A 2 6.94 -30.01 5.81
C ALA A 2 7.91 -30.13 6.98
N THR A 3 9.12 -29.64 6.82
CA THR A 3 10.18 -29.67 7.85
C THR A 3 10.06 -28.51 8.84
N ALA A 4 9.24 -27.51 8.52
CA ALA A 4 8.96 -26.36 9.37
C ALA A 4 7.54 -25.85 9.13
N THR A 5 6.93 -25.29 10.17
CA THR A 5 5.60 -24.64 10.11
C THR A 5 5.73 -23.22 10.67
N ALA A 6 5.24 -22.24 9.93
CA ALA A 6 5.11 -20.86 10.41
C ALA A 6 3.66 -20.64 10.87
N THR A 7 3.48 -20.12 12.07
CA THR A 7 2.18 -19.71 12.60
C THR A 7 2.10 -18.19 12.62
N ILE A 8 1.09 -17.63 11.96
CA ILE A 8 0.86 -16.18 11.91
C ILE A 8 -0.25 -15.82 12.90
N ASP A 9 0.09 -15.02 13.89
CA ASP A 9 -0.87 -14.52 14.89
C ASP A 9 -1.47 -13.18 14.44
N LEU A 10 -2.66 -13.22 13.86
CA LEU A 10 -3.38 -12.04 13.40
C LEU A 10 -3.83 -11.13 14.56
N ASN A 11 -4.04 -11.68 15.76
CA ASN A 11 -4.38 -10.87 16.92
C ASN A 11 -3.18 -10.03 17.40
N ALA A 12 -1.97 -10.58 17.33
CA ALA A 12 -0.76 -9.80 17.60
C ALA A 12 -0.58 -8.65 16.61
N ILE A 13 -0.84 -8.88 15.32
CA ILE A 13 -0.79 -7.83 14.28
C ILE A 13 -1.84 -6.74 14.58
N ARG A 14 -3.07 -7.12 14.88
CA ARG A 14 -4.17 -6.22 15.28
C ARG A 14 -3.78 -5.36 16.47
N HIS A 15 -3.29 -5.99 17.53
CA HIS A 15 -2.87 -5.29 18.75
C HIS A 15 -1.74 -4.30 18.50
N ASN A 16 -0.74 -4.68 17.71
CA ASN A 16 0.37 -3.80 17.36
C ASN A 16 -0.11 -2.55 16.61
N TRP A 17 -1.00 -2.73 15.63
CA TRP A 17 -1.55 -1.60 14.89
C TRP A 17 -2.39 -0.68 15.78
N GLN A 18 -3.25 -1.23 16.64
CA GLN A 18 -4.04 -0.48 17.61
C GLN A 18 -3.15 0.36 18.55
N LYS A 19 -2.05 -0.24 19.04
CA LYS A 19 -1.08 0.45 19.87
C LYS A 19 -0.46 1.65 19.15
N LEU A 20 0.00 1.47 17.90
CA LEU A 20 0.56 2.56 17.11
C LEU A 20 -0.48 3.64 16.81
N ARG A 21 -1.71 3.24 16.49
CA ARG A 21 -2.83 4.16 16.26
C ARG A 21 -3.12 5.01 17.49
N SER A 22 -3.10 4.42 18.70
CA SER A 22 -3.35 5.16 19.95
C SER A 22 -2.28 6.21 20.27
N MET A 23 -1.09 6.10 19.65
CA MET A 23 0.02 7.06 19.81
C MET A 23 -0.05 8.21 18.79
N SER A 24 -0.96 8.15 17.83
CA SER A 24 -1.12 9.15 16.77
C SER A 24 -2.44 9.89 16.94
N SER A 25 -2.42 11.21 16.72
CA SER A 25 -3.63 12.05 16.66
C SER A 25 -4.32 11.99 15.29
N LYS A 26 -3.72 11.34 14.31
CA LYS A 26 -4.18 11.21 12.92
C LYS A 26 -4.31 9.74 12.52
N ASP A 27 -4.76 9.51 11.30
CA ASP A 27 -4.85 8.15 10.76
C ASP A 27 -3.49 7.46 10.74
N THR A 28 -3.50 6.18 11.06
CA THR A 28 -2.32 5.31 11.01
C THR A 28 -2.45 4.39 9.79
N GLY A 29 -1.55 4.55 8.83
CA GLY A 29 -1.51 3.71 7.64
C GLY A 29 -0.91 2.33 7.90
N ALA A 30 -1.12 1.42 6.96
CA ALA A 30 -0.61 0.06 7.02
C ALA A 30 0.25 -0.26 5.79
N VAL A 31 1.50 -0.67 6.00
CA VAL A 31 2.39 -1.12 4.92
C VAL A 31 2.26 -2.63 4.77
N VAL A 32 1.76 -3.07 3.62
CA VAL A 32 1.45 -4.49 3.35
C VAL A 32 2.14 -5.03 2.09
N LYS A 33 3.18 -4.35 1.63
CA LYS A 33 4.01 -4.79 0.49
C LYS A 33 4.63 -6.15 0.70
N ALA A 34 5.14 -6.77 -0.37
CA ALA A 34 5.82 -8.08 -0.36
C ALA A 34 4.99 -9.14 0.38
N ASN A 35 3.73 -9.31 -0.01
CA ASN A 35 2.78 -10.26 0.61
C ASN A 35 2.65 -10.01 2.13
N ALA A 36 2.51 -8.74 2.54
CA ALA A 36 2.55 -8.31 3.95
C ALA A 36 3.83 -8.80 4.66
N TYR A 37 4.99 -8.57 4.03
CA TYR A 37 6.30 -9.05 4.49
C TYR A 37 6.36 -10.57 4.69
N GLY A 38 5.67 -11.31 3.81
CA GLY A 38 5.60 -12.78 3.87
C GLY A 38 4.56 -13.34 4.83
N LEU A 39 3.80 -12.49 5.53
CA LEU A 39 2.80 -12.92 6.51
C LEU A 39 1.44 -13.29 5.89
N GLY A 40 1.25 -13.03 4.59
CA GLY A 40 0.01 -13.29 3.88
C GLY A 40 -0.85 -12.03 3.71
N LEU A 41 -0.80 -11.43 2.52
CA LEU A 41 -1.47 -10.16 2.21
C LEU A 41 -2.96 -10.18 2.56
N LYS A 42 -3.67 -11.23 2.12
CA LYS A 42 -5.12 -11.31 2.26
C LYS A 42 -5.57 -11.26 3.73
N GLN A 43 -4.95 -12.07 4.57
CA GLN A 43 -5.32 -12.15 5.98
C GLN A 43 -4.92 -10.88 6.74
N VAL A 44 -3.69 -10.43 6.56
CA VAL A 44 -3.18 -9.21 7.23
C VAL A 44 -3.97 -7.98 6.82
N ALA A 45 -4.18 -7.76 5.52
CA ALA A 45 -4.90 -6.59 5.03
C ALA A 45 -6.35 -6.55 5.53
N LYS A 46 -7.07 -7.69 5.49
CA LYS A 46 -8.43 -7.76 6.04
C LYS A 46 -8.47 -7.46 7.53
N THR A 47 -7.56 -8.07 8.31
CA THR A 47 -7.48 -7.83 9.75
C THR A 47 -7.27 -6.34 10.07
N LEU A 48 -6.33 -5.69 9.38
CA LEU A 48 -6.06 -4.26 9.60
C LEU A 48 -7.20 -3.36 9.13
N TYR A 49 -7.85 -3.71 8.02
CA TYR A 49 -9.02 -2.97 7.52
C TYR A 49 -10.23 -3.07 8.49
N GLU A 50 -10.50 -4.25 9.03
CA GLU A 50 -11.54 -4.48 10.04
C GLU A 50 -11.28 -3.70 11.33
N GLU A 51 -10.00 -3.49 11.70
CA GLU A 51 -9.61 -2.64 12.83
C GLU A 51 -9.72 -1.13 12.54
N GLY A 52 -10.00 -0.76 11.30
CA GLY A 52 -10.22 0.62 10.89
C GLY A 52 -9.06 1.28 10.15
N ALA A 53 -8.06 0.53 9.68
CA ALA A 53 -7.05 1.07 8.77
C ALA A 53 -7.71 1.47 7.44
N LYS A 54 -7.54 2.72 7.04
CA LYS A 54 -8.13 3.30 5.82
C LYS A 54 -7.09 3.57 4.73
N ILE A 55 -5.81 3.56 5.10
CA ILE A 55 -4.69 3.93 4.25
C ILE A 55 -3.73 2.75 4.22
N PHE A 56 -3.44 2.26 3.02
CA PHE A 56 -2.53 1.14 2.79
C PHE A 56 -1.40 1.54 1.84
N PHE A 57 -0.23 0.94 2.05
CA PHE A 57 0.94 1.16 1.21
C PHE A 57 1.45 -0.17 0.68
N VAL A 58 1.74 -0.20 -0.61
CA VAL A 58 2.29 -1.34 -1.35
C VAL A 58 3.55 -0.93 -2.12
N ALA A 59 4.34 -1.89 -2.57
CA ALA A 59 5.56 -1.59 -3.31
C ALA A 59 5.26 -1.19 -4.75
N THR A 60 4.43 -1.94 -5.46
CA THR A 60 4.17 -1.79 -6.90
C THR A 60 2.69 -1.65 -7.22
N ALA A 61 2.39 -1.25 -8.46
CA ALA A 61 1.01 -1.11 -8.93
C ALA A 61 0.29 -2.47 -9.00
N GLU A 62 1.00 -3.56 -9.29
CA GLU A 62 0.46 -4.92 -9.28
C GLU A 62 0.01 -5.34 -7.89
N GLU A 63 0.84 -5.11 -6.86
CA GLU A 63 0.46 -5.35 -5.47
C GLU A 63 -0.76 -4.51 -5.07
N GLY A 64 -0.85 -3.28 -5.58
CA GLY A 64 -2.00 -2.40 -5.38
C GLY A 64 -3.28 -2.96 -6.00
N ALA A 65 -3.20 -3.51 -7.21
CA ALA A 65 -4.32 -4.17 -7.87
C ALA A 65 -4.78 -5.42 -7.10
N GLU A 66 -3.84 -6.24 -6.64
CA GLU A 66 -4.14 -7.40 -5.79
C GLU A 66 -4.82 -6.98 -4.48
N LEU A 67 -4.27 -5.98 -3.78
CA LEU A 67 -4.87 -5.47 -2.54
C LEU A 67 -6.29 -4.94 -2.77
N ARG A 68 -6.52 -4.26 -3.89
CA ARG A 68 -7.84 -3.77 -4.31
C ARG A 68 -8.86 -4.90 -4.50
N SER A 69 -8.42 -6.04 -5.04
CA SER A 69 -9.28 -7.23 -5.18
C SER A 69 -9.69 -7.81 -3.82
N ILE A 70 -8.87 -7.63 -2.79
CA ILE A 70 -9.11 -8.12 -1.43
C ILE A 70 -10.01 -7.18 -0.63
N LEU A 71 -9.73 -5.86 -0.65
CA LEU A 71 -10.36 -4.85 0.21
C LEU A 71 -11.44 -4.01 -0.48
N GLY A 72 -11.58 -4.11 -1.80
CA GLY A 72 -12.52 -3.28 -2.56
C GLY A 72 -12.03 -1.84 -2.73
N LYS A 73 -12.98 -0.90 -2.95
CA LYS A 73 -12.68 0.45 -3.43
C LYS A 73 -12.52 1.51 -2.34
N ILE A 74 -12.91 1.20 -1.10
CA ILE A 74 -13.01 2.20 -0.02
C ILE A 74 -11.64 2.70 0.48
N PRO A 75 -10.67 1.82 0.88
CA PRO A 75 -9.41 2.31 1.41
C PRO A 75 -8.57 3.04 0.35
N GLU A 76 -7.75 3.98 0.78
CA GLU A 76 -6.73 4.57 -0.08
C GLU A 76 -5.54 3.61 -0.19
N VAL A 77 -5.04 3.41 -1.40
CA VAL A 77 -3.89 2.52 -1.68
C VAL A 77 -2.79 3.32 -2.36
N PHE A 78 -1.70 3.51 -1.63
CA PHE A 78 -0.51 4.22 -2.09
C PHE A 78 0.53 3.24 -2.63
N VAL A 79 1.20 3.63 -3.71
CA VAL A 79 2.21 2.82 -4.40
C VAL A 79 3.59 3.47 -4.26
N PHE A 80 4.52 2.80 -3.56
CA PHE A 80 5.85 3.35 -3.28
C PHE A 80 6.73 3.52 -4.54
N SER A 81 6.61 2.64 -5.53
CA SER A 81 7.37 2.77 -6.78
C SER A 81 6.98 4.00 -7.60
N GLY A 82 5.85 4.63 -7.26
CA GLY A 82 5.32 5.77 -8.00
C GLY A 82 4.59 5.35 -9.27
N HIS A 83 4.69 6.17 -10.32
CA HIS A 83 4.10 5.89 -11.63
C HIS A 83 5.20 5.40 -12.60
N MET A 84 5.46 4.10 -12.57
CA MET A 84 6.45 3.49 -13.45
C MET A 84 5.95 3.39 -14.89
N LEU A 85 6.86 3.15 -15.82
CA LEU A 85 6.49 2.89 -17.22
C LEU A 85 5.64 1.62 -17.29
N GLY A 86 4.46 1.71 -17.90
CA GLY A 86 3.51 0.60 -18.01
C GLY A 86 2.43 0.56 -16.92
N ASP A 87 2.55 1.32 -15.83
CA ASP A 87 1.61 1.26 -14.70
C ASP A 87 0.30 2.05 -14.91
N THR A 88 0.22 2.86 -15.97
CA THR A 88 -0.90 3.81 -16.19
C THR A 88 -2.27 3.16 -16.06
N GLU A 89 -2.47 2.00 -16.72
CA GLU A 89 -3.77 1.31 -16.69
C GLU A 89 -4.07 0.70 -15.30
N LEU A 90 -3.07 0.18 -14.60
CA LEU A 90 -3.26 -0.32 -13.23
C LEU A 90 -3.64 0.80 -12.28
N ILE A 91 -2.92 1.92 -12.32
CA ILE A 91 -3.20 3.09 -11.48
C ILE A 91 -4.62 3.61 -11.73
N LYS A 92 -5.02 3.72 -13.00
CA LYS A 92 -6.33 4.20 -13.42
C LYS A 92 -7.45 3.25 -13.00
N ASN A 93 -7.35 1.98 -13.37
CA ASN A 93 -8.43 1.00 -13.22
C ASN A 93 -8.65 0.58 -11.77
N TYR A 94 -7.58 0.53 -10.98
CA TYR A 94 -7.64 0.16 -9.57
C TYR A 94 -7.65 1.37 -8.63
N ASN A 95 -7.71 2.59 -9.17
CA ASN A 95 -7.73 3.84 -8.40
C ASN A 95 -6.62 3.87 -7.35
N LEU A 96 -5.37 3.64 -7.79
CA LEU A 96 -4.18 3.68 -6.95
C LEU A 96 -3.63 5.10 -6.86
N ILE A 97 -2.90 5.40 -5.81
CA ILE A 97 -2.27 6.72 -5.58
C ILE A 97 -0.74 6.53 -5.62
N PRO A 98 -0.09 6.84 -6.75
CA PRO A 98 1.35 6.70 -6.84
C PRO A 98 2.07 7.77 -6.01
N LEU A 99 3.15 7.38 -5.32
CA LEU A 99 4.07 8.29 -4.67
C LEU A 99 5.18 8.66 -5.67
N ILE A 100 5.09 9.83 -6.24
CA ILE A 100 5.99 10.31 -7.29
C ILE A 100 7.41 10.47 -6.72
N ASN A 101 8.39 9.82 -7.34
CA ASN A 101 9.78 9.77 -6.90
C ASN A 101 10.74 10.56 -7.80
N SER A 102 10.33 10.94 -9.01
CA SER A 102 11.17 11.65 -9.96
C SER A 102 10.37 12.61 -10.84
N ILE A 103 11.07 13.51 -11.50
CA ILE A 103 10.45 14.46 -12.46
C ILE A 103 9.85 13.72 -13.66
N GLU A 104 10.46 12.65 -14.12
CA GLU A 104 9.95 11.82 -15.22
C GLU A 104 8.62 11.17 -14.85
N GLN A 105 8.49 10.67 -13.62
CA GLN A 105 7.22 10.14 -13.10
C GLN A 105 6.15 11.22 -13.00
N LEU A 106 6.52 12.42 -12.53
CA LEU A 106 5.60 13.56 -12.44
C LEU A 106 5.10 13.97 -13.83
N SER A 107 5.99 14.09 -14.81
CA SER A 107 5.63 14.41 -16.19
C SER A 107 4.66 13.39 -16.78
N ARG A 108 5.00 12.09 -16.63
CA ARG A 108 4.14 10.99 -17.09
C ARG A 108 2.77 11.02 -16.43
N HIS A 109 2.72 11.23 -15.12
CA HIS A 109 1.45 11.26 -14.39
C HIS A 109 0.59 12.45 -14.82
N SER A 110 1.19 13.62 -14.94
CA SER A 110 0.50 14.85 -15.36
C SER A 110 -0.01 14.79 -16.81
N GLU A 111 0.68 14.07 -17.67
CA GLU A 111 0.26 13.87 -19.06
C GLU A 111 -0.86 12.83 -19.19
N LEU A 112 -0.70 11.66 -18.54
CA LEU A 112 -1.57 10.50 -18.75
C LEU A 112 -2.73 10.39 -17.75
N LEU A 113 -2.58 10.94 -16.55
CA LEU A 113 -3.54 10.81 -15.44
C LEU A 113 -3.77 12.14 -14.72
N LYS A 114 -3.91 13.24 -15.45
CA LYS A 114 -4.00 14.62 -14.94
C LYS A 114 -4.97 14.82 -13.77
N GLU A 115 -6.12 14.15 -13.80
CA GLU A 115 -7.18 14.30 -12.79
C GLU A 115 -7.05 13.29 -11.62
N LYS A 116 -6.02 12.45 -11.64
CA LYS A 116 -5.82 11.44 -10.59
C LYS A 116 -4.92 11.96 -9.48
N LYS A 117 -5.28 11.59 -8.25
CA LYS A 117 -4.44 11.89 -7.07
C LYS A 117 -3.07 11.25 -7.19
N PHE A 118 -2.07 11.93 -6.68
CA PHE A 118 -0.73 11.39 -6.43
C PHE A 118 -0.16 11.98 -5.14
N GLY A 119 0.82 11.32 -4.57
CA GLY A 119 1.65 11.86 -3.50
C GLY A 119 3.04 12.17 -4.02
N VAL A 120 3.81 12.94 -3.27
CA VAL A 120 5.22 13.22 -3.57
C VAL A 120 6.07 12.62 -2.47
N GLN A 121 7.10 11.87 -2.87
CA GLN A 121 8.09 11.32 -1.96
C GLN A 121 9.37 12.12 -2.08
N LEU A 122 9.78 12.74 -0.96
CA LEU A 122 11.06 13.44 -0.85
C LEU A 122 12.09 12.46 -0.30
N ASP A 123 13.18 12.26 -1.05
CA ASP A 123 14.28 11.40 -0.62
C ASP A 123 15.18 12.15 0.35
N THR A 124 15.08 11.83 1.63
CA THR A 124 15.92 12.38 2.70
C THR A 124 16.98 11.40 3.20
N GLY A 125 17.25 10.32 2.42
CA GLY A 125 18.26 9.32 2.74
C GLY A 125 17.90 7.87 2.47
N MET A 126 16.65 7.58 2.08
CA MET A 126 16.23 6.21 1.76
C MET A 126 16.71 5.75 0.36
N ASN A 127 17.07 6.68 -0.53
CA ASN A 127 17.54 6.42 -1.90
C ASN A 127 16.54 5.61 -2.75
N ARG A 128 15.28 5.99 -2.64
CA ARG A 128 14.23 5.37 -3.44
C ARG A 128 14.11 6.02 -4.81
#